data_2854ba894ca45e101c39e001c438aae4
#
_entry.id   2854ba894ca45e101c39e001c438aae4
#
_cell.length_a   1.000
_cell.length_b   1.000
_cell.length_c   1.000
_cell.angle_alpha   90.00
_cell.angle_beta   90.00
_cell.angle_gamma   90.00
#
_symmetry.space_group_name_H-M   'P 1'
#
loop_
_entity.id
_entity.type
_entity.pdbx_description
1 polymer ?
#
loop_
_entity_poly.entity_id
_entity_poly.type
_entity_poly.pdbx_seq_one_letter_code
_entity_poly.pdbx_strand_id
1 'polypeptide(L)'
;MIERIKSLMPFERPAFDFERRFCDTYIGKSFEQSFFDFDDKLRYWTTIYRYMLFVDYESDIQLMIGIGQKKISNYYVNKIPIEFASNPPNYKVGLSYWYQNDELLHKTKNDILKNYNEGFVSDTLSFKRDGGGYNFKLEELETEIRVTEKFDEDFLKFGSIVNPFNRHNAYFSFDGKIKGVQSKGIAFIQKVAINMPFIPWRWGRAFFENDAQLDFYEPRALVPLFKSLNFKIDDEIYWFNKNATIAMEGEVERPVWRLCGVTRNGEEIEVRIESYAHVCQIFETQRSRFLYNEYPSKATFLKIRKDGETLYTLDDLGRNATNCEDAYYSKILGNI
;
A
#
# COMPACT_ATOMS: atom_id res chain seq x y z
N MET A 1 -20.09 25.81 -16.05
CA MET A 1 -18.94 25.96 -15.16
C MET A 1 -18.10 24.67 -15.13
N ILE A 2 -18.69 23.52 -14.92
CA ILE A 2 -17.99 22.19 -14.91
C ILE A 2 -17.35 21.86 -16.27
N GLU A 3 -18.01 22.13 -17.37
CA GLU A 3 -17.47 21.91 -18.73
C GLU A 3 -16.28 22.83 -19.07
N ARG A 4 -16.26 24.07 -18.55
CA ARG A 4 -15.12 24.98 -18.72
C ARG A 4 -13.90 24.57 -17.88
N ILE A 5 -14.12 23.90 -16.76
CA ILE A 5 -13.03 23.33 -15.96
C ILE A 5 -12.45 22.10 -16.64
N LYS A 6 -13.29 21.28 -17.30
CA LYS A 6 -12.83 20.13 -18.11
C LYS A 6 -11.96 20.56 -19.31
N SER A 7 -12.24 21.73 -19.92
CA SER A 7 -11.44 22.24 -21.04
C SER A 7 -10.10 22.88 -20.62
N LEU A 8 -9.94 23.22 -19.33
CA LEU A 8 -8.72 23.82 -18.79
C LEU A 8 -7.75 22.81 -18.20
N MET A 9 -8.20 21.57 -18.02
CA MET A 9 -7.35 20.48 -17.57
C MET A 9 -7.25 19.42 -18.66
N PRO A 10 -6.14 19.30 -19.37
CA PRO A 10 -5.93 18.22 -20.32
C PRO A 10 -5.74 16.90 -19.56
N PHE A 11 -6.85 16.26 -19.19
CA PHE A 11 -6.88 15.03 -18.37
C PHE A 11 -6.31 13.78 -19.06
N GLU A 12 -5.97 13.85 -20.34
CA GLU A 12 -5.34 12.72 -21.05
C GLU A 12 -3.81 12.71 -21.01
N ARG A 13 -3.18 13.81 -20.58
CA ARG A 13 -1.70 13.90 -20.52
C ARG A 13 -1.07 13.79 -19.12
N PRO A 14 -1.72 14.16 -18.00
CA PRO A 14 -1.00 14.36 -16.75
C PRO A 14 -0.56 13.08 -16.05
N ALA A 15 -1.31 12.00 -16.12
CA ALA A 15 -1.00 10.82 -15.31
C ALA A 15 0.32 10.15 -15.73
N PHE A 16 0.52 9.94 -17.02
CA PHE A 16 1.72 9.28 -17.54
C PHE A 16 2.98 10.15 -17.43
N ASP A 17 2.91 11.42 -17.85
CA ASP A 17 4.03 12.35 -17.68
C ASP A 17 4.28 12.69 -16.22
N PHE A 18 3.24 12.60 -15.42
CA PHE A 18 3.29 12.80 -13.98
C PHE A 18 4.09 11.67 -13.30
N GLU A 19 3.76 10.42 -13.52
CA GLU A 19 4.46 9.28 -12.91
C GLU A 19 5.89 9.17 -13.42
N ARG A 20 6.14 9.34 -14.72
CA ARG A 20 7.48 9.34 -15.29
C ARG A 20 8.35 10.48 -14.75
N ARG A 21 7.82 11.70 -14.64
CA ARG A 21 8.53 12.84 -14.02
C ARG A 21 8.80 12.64 -12.53
N PHE A 22 7.99 11.88 -11.84
CA PHE A 22 8.13 11.66 -10.40
C PHE A 22 9.05 10.49 -10.07
N CYS A 23 9.09 9.44 -10.88
CA CYS A 23 10.12 8.41 -10.80
C CYS A 23 11.52 8.98 -11.10
N ASP A 24 11.62 9.94 -12.03
CA ASP A 24 12.88 10.57 -12.41
C ASP A 24 13.36 11.69 -11.46
N THR A 25 12.55 12.13 -10.50
CA THR A 25 12.87 13.26 -9.61
C THR A 25 13.03 12.89 -8.14
N TYR A 26 13.47 11.68 -7.85
CA TYR A 26 13.85 11.33 -6.50
C TYR A 26 15.09 12.13 -6.08
N ILE A 27 14.89 13.08 -5.17
CA ILE A 27 15.96 13.92 -4.67
C ILE A 27 16.57 13.26 -3.43
N GLY A 28 17.55 12.38 -3.64
CA GLY A 28 18.67 12.25 -2.74
C GLY A 28 18.49 11.45 -1.44
N LYS A 29 17.37 10.73 -1.19
CA LYS A 29 17.28 9.81 -0.05
C LYS A 29 17.11 8.39 -0.55
N SER A 30 17.90 7.44 -0.08
CA SER A 30 17.63 6.02 -0.28
C SER A 30 16.32 5.61 0.41
N PHE A 31 15.77 4.47 0.02
CA PHE A 31 14.60 3.92 0.71
C PHE A 31 14.84 3.81 2.21
N GLU A 32 15.99 3.32 2.61
CA GLU A 32 16.38 3.13 4.01
C GLU A 32 16.40 4.45 4.78
N GLN A 33 17.02 5.48 4.20
CA GLN A 33 17.03 6.83 4.79
C GLN A 33 15.62 7.39 4.94
N SER A 34 14.75 7.12 3.97
CA SER A 34 13.35 7.54 4.03
C SER A 34 12.56 6.73 5.07
N PHE A 35 12.66 5.40 5.02
CA PHE A 35 11.83 4.50 5.83
C PHE A 35 12.12 4.62 7.32
N PHE A 36 13.39 4.73 7.70
CA PHE A 36 13.80 4.86 9.10
C PHE A 36 13.81 6.31 9.62
N ASP A 37 13.50 7.29 8.79
CA ASP A 37 13.36 8.67 9.24
C ASP A 37 12.00 8.87 9.94
N PHE A 38 12.02 8.88 11.27
CA PHE A 38 10.87 9.18 12.12
C PHE A 38 10.77 10.65 12.51
N ASP A 39 11.80 11.46 12.19
CA ASP A 39 11.89 12.88 12.54
C ASP A 39 11.21 13.80 11.52
N ASP A 40 10.44 13.25 10.59
CA ASP A 40 9.64 14.02 9.65
C ASP A 40 8.83 15.10 10.38
N LYS A 41 8.90 16.33 9.91
CA LYS A 41 8.13 17.45 10.50
C LYS A 41 6.65 17.22 10.37
N LEU A 42 6.05 16.62 11.40
CA LEU A 42 4.61 16.41 11.49
C LEU A 42 3.91 17.76 11.63
N ARG A 43 3.14 18.16 10.61
CA ARG A 43 2.16 19.24 10.70
C ARG A 43 0.84 18.70 11.25
N TYR A 44 -0.07 19.57 11.64
CA TYR A 44 -1.37 19.15 12.17
C TYR A 44 -2.13 18.13 11.27
N TRP A 45 -2.00 18.30 9.95
CA TRP A 45 -2.65 17.44 8.95
C TRP A 45 -1.80 16.25 8.52
N THR A 46 -0.54 16.19 8.93
CA THR A 46 0.37 15.16 8.45
C THR A 46 0.00 13.82 9.06
N THR A 47 -0.14 12.83 8.21
CA THR A 47 -0.16 11.42 8.56
C THR A 47 1.02 10.76 7.88
N ILE A 48 1.83 10.05 8.66
CA ILE A 48 2.88 9.19 8.13
C ILE A 48 2.54 7.78 8.55
N TYR A 49 2.57 6.86 7.62
CA TYR A 49 2.51 5.45 7.94
C TYR A 49 3.58 4.67 7.20
N ARG A 50 4.00 3.62 7.84
CA ARG A 50 4.87 2.60 7.30
C ARG A 50 4.08 1.33 7.22
N TYR A 51 4.19 0.69 6.08
CA TYR A 51 3.46 -0.51 5.75
C TYR A 51 4.47 -1.59 5.36
N MET A 52 4.35 -2.77 5.91
CA MET A 52 5.15 -3.93 5.56
C MET A 52 4.19 -5.08 5.28
N LEU A 53 4.24 -5.63 4.10
CA LEU A 53 3.46 -6.78 3.68
C LEU A 53 4.41 -7.90 3.28
N PHE A 54 4.34 -9.01 3.99
CA PHE A 54 5.05 -10.25 3.69
C PHE A 54 4.08 -11.22 3.05
N VAL A 55 4.42 -11.70 1.87
CA VAL A 55 3.56 -12.56 1.06
C VAL A 55 4.32 -13.84 0.69
N ASP A 56 3.76 -14.97 1.09
CA ASP A 56 4.20 -16.30 0.67
C ASP A 56 3.07 -16.96 -0.14
N TYR A 57 3.25 -17.05 -1.46
CA TYR A 57 2.22 -17.63 -2.33
C TYR A 57 2.25 -19.16 -2.37
N GLU A 58 3.27 -19.82 -1.83
CA GLU A 58 3.28 -21.28 -1.69
C GLU A 58 2.34 -21.73 -0.58
N SER A 59 2.33 -20.99 0.53
CA SER A 59 1.55 -21.31 1.72
C SER A 59 0.32 -20.44 1.90
N ASP A 60 0.02 -19.55 0.96
CA ASP A 60 -1.08 -18.57 1.03
C ASP A 60 -1.03 -17.67 2.28
N ILE A 61 0.18 -17.39 2.76
CA ILE A 61 0.38 -16.55 3.94
C ILE A 61 0.51 -15.09 3.50
N GLN A 62 -0.24 -14.24 4.19
CA GLN A 62 -0.06 -12.80 4.17
C GLN A 62 0.08 -12.27 5.60
N LEU A 63 1.16 -11.55 5.88
CA LEU A 63 1.37 -10.82 7.14
C LEU A 63 1.57 -9.35 6.82
N MET A 64 0.67 -8.50 7.32
CA MET A 64 0.74 -7.06 7.18
C MET A 64 1.02 -6.38 8.50
N ILE A 65 1.87 -5.37 8.48
CA ILE A 65 2.16 -4.50 9.62
C ILE A 65 1.98 -3.04 9.18
N GLY A 66 1.15 -2.31 9.91
CA GLY A 66 0.97 -0.88 9.74
C GLY A 66 1.46 -0.11 10.97
N ILE A 67 2.31 0.89 10.77
CA ILE A 67 2.82 1.78 11.81
C ILE A 67 2.42 3.21 11.47
N GLY A 68 1.48 3.76 12.23
CA GLY A 68 0.97 5.13 12.03
C GLY A 68 1.63 6.15 12.94
N GLN A 69 1.97 7.32 12.40
CA GLN A 69 2.44 8.51 13.11
C GLN A 69 1.57 9.72 12.77
N LYS A 70 1.14 10.48 13.79
CA LYS A 70 0.40 11.75 13.63
C LYS A 70 0.77 12.74 14.72
N LYS A 71 0.36 14.00 14.55
CA LYS A 71 0.50 15.06 15.55
C LYS A 71 -0.86 15.45 16.16
N ILE A 72 -1.82 14.57 16.20
CA ILE A 72 -3.13 14.88 16.75
C ILE A 72 -3.39 14.10 18.04
N SER A 73 -4.15 14.69 18.95
CA SER A 73 -4.70 14.04 20.14
C SER A 73 -6.10 13.50 19.87
N ASN A 74 -6.59 12.61 20.73
CA ASN A 74 -7.95 12.05 20.65
C ASN A 74 -8.23 11.30 19.33
N TYR A 75 -7.32 10.41 18.99
CA TYR A 75 -7.40 9.54 17.85
C TYR A 75 -7.56 8.08 18.30
N TYR A 76 -8.47 7.37 17.69
CA TYR A 76 -8.73 5.96 18.01
C TYR A 76 -8.53 5.11 16.76
N VAL A 77 -7.95 3.94 16.96
CA VAL A 77 -7.89 2.88 15.95
C VAL A 77 -8.56 1.65 16.55
N ASN A 78 -9.64 1.17 15.94
CA ASN A 78 -10.44 0.05 16.45
C ASN A 78 -10.87 0.24 17.92
N LYS A 79 -11.29 1.45 18.29
CA LYS A 79 -11.64 1.87 19.66
C LYS A 79 -10.47 1.95 20.65
N ILE A 80 -9.24 1.64 20.24
CA ILE A 80 -8.05 1.78 21.07
C ILE A 80 -7.56 3.22 20.95
N PRO A 81 -7.43 3.96 22.06
CA PRO A 81 -6.90 5.31 22.01
C PRO A 81 -5.42 5.27 21.65
N ILE A 82 -5.03 6.02 20.62
CA ILE A 82 -3.66 6.16 20.18
C ILE A 82 -3.14 7.52 20.57
N GLU A 83 -2.13 7.55 21.39
CA GLU A 83 -1.44 8.76 21.81
C GLU A 83 -0.19 8.94 20.95
N PHE A 84 -0.27 9.81 19.96
CA PHE A 84 0.89 10.09 19.13
C PHE A 84 1.81 11.11 19.81
N ALA A 85 3.10 10.82 19.83
CA ALA A 85 4.12 11.75 20.26
C ALA A 85 5.39 11.56 19.45
N SER A 86 6.04 12.68 19.12
CA SER A 86 7.37 12.66 18.53
C SER A 86 8.36 13.10 19.61
N ASN A 87 9.14 12.18 20.10
CA ASN A 87 10.15 12.44 21.13
C ASN A 87 11.37 11.55 20.86
N PRO A 88 12.31 11.99 20.04
CA PRO A 88 13.49 11.20 19.70
C PRO A 88 14.27 10.76 20.94
N PRO A 89 14.77 9.53 20.96
CA PRO A 89 14.65 8.50 19.94
C PRO A 89 13.39 7.62 20.08
N ASN A 90 12.46 7.93 20.96
CA ASN A 90 11.24 7.18 21.22
C ASN A 90 10.04 7.88 20.58
N TYR A 91 9.18 7.12 19.93
CA TYR A 91 7.97 7.63 19.29
C TYR A 91 6.76 6.82 19.73
N LYS A 92 5.68 7.49 20.10
CA LYS A 92 4.39 6.83 20.26
C LYS A 92 3.73 6.68 18.90
N VAL A 93 3.26 5.47 18.60
CA VAL A 93 2.72 5.10 17.30
C VAL A 93 1.48 4.24 17.45
N GLY A 94 0.59 4.30 16.47
CA GLY A 94 -0.42 3.26 16.26
C GLY A 94 0.21 2.11 15.51
N LEU A 95 0.20 0.92 16.10
CA LEU A 95 0.66 -0.31 15.49
C LEU A 95 -0.54 -1.20 15.23
N SER A 96 -0.71 -1.65 14.01
CA SER A 96 -1.68 -2.68 13.66
C SER A 96 -1.01 -3.76 12.85
N TYR A 97 -1.37 -5.01 13.09
CA TYR A 97 -0.98 -6.10 12.21
C TYR A 97 -2.12 -7.07 12.01
N TRP A 98 -2.12 -7.72 10.87
CA TRP A 98 -2.95 -8.86 10.60
C TRP A 98 -2.15 -9.98 9.92
N TYR A 99 -2.60 -11.19 10.14
CA TYR A 99 -2.05 -12.40 9.56
C TYR A 99 -3.19 -13.22 8.97
N GLN A 100 -2.99 -13.74 7.79
CA GLN A 100 -3.94 -14.58 7.09
C GLN A 100 -3.22 -15.81 6.52
N ASN A 101 -3.78 -16.96 6.82
CA ASN A 101 -3.59 -18.24 6.19
C ASN A 101 -4.96 -18.93 6.25
N ASP A 102 -5.12 -20.04 6.94
CA ASP A 102 -6.44 -20.64 7.18
C ASP A 102 -7.30 -19.83 8.18
N GLU A 103 -6.65 -19.02 8.99
CA GLU A 103 -7.30 -18.12 9.95
C GLU A 103 -6.88 -16.66 9.74
N LEU A 104 -7.75 -15.75 10.13
CA LEU A 104 -7.49 -14.33 10.13
C LEU A 104 -7.27 -13.84 11.57
N LEU A 105 -6.08 -13.30 11.86
CA LEU A 105 -5.77 -12.61 13.10
C LEU A 105 -5.57 -11.13 12.82
N HIS A 106 -6.16 -10.26 13.65
CA HIS A 106 -5.98 -8.82 13.57
C HIS A 106 -5.80 -8.22 14.96
N LYS A 107 -4.77 -7.40 15.12
CA LYS A 107 -4.50 -6.66 16.37
C LYS A 107 -4.13 -5.21 16.09
N THR A 108 -4.50 -4.35 17.03
CA THR A 108 -4.13 -2.93 17.06
C THR A 108 -3.62 -2.56 18.44
N LYS A 109 -2.56 -1.76 18.51
CA LYS A 109 -1.91 -1.33 19.74
C LYS A 109 -1.52 0.14 19.69
N ASN A 110 -1.47 0.75 20.86
CA ASN A 110 -0.75 2.00 21.10
C ASN A 110 0.65 1.62 21.60
N ASP A 111 1.66 1.79 20.76
CA ASP A 111 3.00 1.28 21.02
C ASP A 111 4.06 2.39 21.07
N ILE A 112 5.22 2.08 21.62
CA ILE A 112 6.37 2.97 21.72
C ILE A 112 7.51 2.35 20.94
N LEU A 113 7.85 2.99 19.80
CA LEU A 113 9.02 2.62 19.03
C LEU A 113 10.24 3.39 19.48
N LYS A 114 11.30 2.70 19.79
CA LYS A 114 12.65 3.25 19.92
C LYS A 114 13.35 3.17 18.58
N ASN A 115 13.64 4.33 18.00
CA ASN A 115 14.28 4.42 16.70
C ASN A 115 15.81 4.37 16.83
N TYR A 116 16.45 3.75 15.85
CA TYR A 116 17.87 3.68 15.62
C TYR A 116 18.16 4.07 14.17
N ASN A 117 19.40 4.41 13.85
CA ASN A 117 19.76 4.86 12.49
C ASN A 117 19.39 3.85 11.38
N GLU A 118 19.33 2.58 11.69
CA GLU A 118 19.07 1.50 10.72
C GLU A 118 18.04 0.49 11.24
N GLY A 119 17.03 0.97 11.98
CA GLY A 119 15.97 0.13 12.49
C GLY A 119 15.16 0.74 13.60
N PHE A 120 14.20 -0.03 14.09
CA PHE A 120 13.36 0.32 15.23
C PHE A 120 12.97 -0.92 16.03
N VAL A 121 12.64 -0.68 17.29
CA VAL A 121 12.22 -1.73 18.24
C VAL A 121 11.11 -1.21 19.12
N SER A 122 10.14 -2.07 19.41
CA SER A 122 9.14 -1.88 20.46
C SER A 122 9.04 -3.14 21.32
N ASP A 123 8.11 -3.14 22.27
CA ASP A 123 7.76 -4.33 23.05
C ASP A 123 7.05 -5.40 22.19
N THR A 124 6.53 -5.02 21.03
CA THR A 124 5.75 -5.88 20.15
C THR A 124 6.59 -6.42 18.99
N LEU A 125 7.41 -5.58 18.38
CA LEU A 125 8.16 -5.93 17.17
C LEU A 125 9.55 -5.30 17.13
N SER A 126 10.41 -5.88 16.31
CA SER A 126 11.67 -5.26 15.91
C SER A 126 11.90 -5.39 14.41
N PHE A 127 12.48 -4.35 13.81
CA PHE A 127 12.96 -4.35 12.45
C PHE A 127 14.30 -3.65 12.40
N LYS A 128 15.36 -4.41 12.16
CA LYS A 128 16.74 -3.91 12.26
C LYS A 128 17.57 -4.39 11.09
N ARG A 129 18.46 -3.53 10.62
CA ARG A 129 19.50 -3.92 9.67
C ARG A 129 20.44 -4.96 10.28
N ASP A 130 20.79 -5.95 9.47
CA ASP A 130 21.76 -6.99 9.82
C ASP A 130 22.51 -7.41 8.53
N GLY A 131 23.77 -7.01 8.45
CA GLY A 131 24.58 -7.24 7.26
C GLY A 131 23.98 -6.60 6.01
N GLY A 132 23.75 -7.38 4.97
CA GLY A 132 23.16 -6.93 3.70
C GLY A 132 21.63 -6.88 3.66
N GLY A 133 20.94 -7.11 4.79
CA GLY A 133 19.48 -7.18 4.84
C GLY A 133 18.90 -6.64 6.14
N TYR A 134 17.70 -7.10 6.49
CA TYR A 134 17.01 -6.74 7.72
C TYR A 134 16.46 -7.97 8.42
N ASN A 135 16.48 -7.96 9.76
CA ASN A 135 15.78 -8.94 10.58
C ASN A 135 14.50 -8.31 11.11
N PHE A 136 13.39 -8.94 10.82
CA PHE A 136 12.07 -8.61 11.36
C PHE A 136 11.66 -9.67 12.38
N LYS A 137 11.16 -9.23 13.53
CA LYS A 137 10.59 -10.11 14.55
C LYS A 137 9.27 -9.52 15.05
N LEU A 138 8.29 -10.42 15.24
CA LEU A 138 7.01 -10.12 15.86
C LEU A 138 6.72 -11.25 16.86
N GLU A 139 7.08 -11.02 18.14
CA GLU A 139 7.12 -12.08 19.17
C GLU A 139 5.74 -12.70 19.43
N GLU A 140 4.69 -11.86 19.50
CA GLU A 140 3.33 -12.34 19.74
C GLU A 140 2.79 -13.28 18.66
N LEU A 141 3.40 -13.29 17.48
CA LEU A 141 3.02 -14.14 16.38
C LEU A 141 4.12 -15.17 16.05
N GLU A 142 5.06 -15.41 16.94
CA GLU A 142 6.17 -16.35 16.72
C GLU A 142 6.80 -16.21 15.33
N THR A 143 7.01 -14.94 14.93
CA THR A 143 7.47 -14.59 13.59
C THR A 143 8.89 -14.05 13.63
N GLU A 144 9.75 -14.63 12.81
CA GLU A 144 11.13 -14.21 12.60
C GLU A 144 11.47 -14.33 11.11
N ILE A 145 11.73 -13.18 10.47
CA ILE A 145 11.92 -13.08 9.04
C ILE A 145 13.25 -12.37 8.78
N ARG A 146 14.03 -12.90 7.84
CA ARG A 146 15.15 -12.23 7.23
C ARG A 146 14.72 -11.65 5.88
N VAL A 147 14.76 -10.34 5.76
CA VAL A 147 14.56 -9.60 4.52
C VAL A 147 15.94 -9.38 3.88
N THR A 148 16.12 -9.81 2.66
CA THR A 148 17.46 -9.91 2.05
C THR A 148 17.61 -9.03 0.82
N GLU A 149 17.42 -9.56 -0.34
CA GLU A 149 17.70 -8.89 -1.60
C GLU A 149 16.61 -7.86 -1.93
N LYS A 150 17.01 -6.60 -2.13
CA LYS A 150 16.14 -5.58 -2.72
C LYS A 150 16.23 -5.70 -4.24
N PHE A 151 15.12 -6.05 -4.87
CA PHE A 151 15.08 -6.23 -6.33
C PHE A 151 14.35 -5.10 -7.06
N ASP A 152 13.57 -4.27 -6.33
CA ASP A 152 12.88 -3.13 -6.93
C ASP A 152 12.66 -2.00 -5.92
N GLU A 153 12.53 -0.78 -6.42
CA GLU A 153 12.24 0.42 -5.61
C GLU A 153 11.52 1.46 -6.46
N ASP A 154 10.44 2.03 -5.93
CA ASP A 154 9.75 3.13 -6.59
C ASP A 154 9.46 4.28 -5.63
N PHE A 155 9.49 5.50 -6.13
CA PHE A 155 9.18 6.70 -5.39
C PHE A 155 8.16 7.54 -6.13
N LEU A 156 7.14 8.00 -5.43
CA LEU A 156 6.11 8.91 -5.93
C LEU A 156 5.99 10.13 -5.03
N LYS A 157 6.08 11.32 -5.62
CA LYS A 157 5.83 12.58 -4.95
C LYS A 157 4.80 13.40 -5.69
N PHE A 158 3.77 13.87 -5.01
CA PHE A 158 2.74 14.72 -5.58
C PHE A 158 2.91 16.17 -5.13
N GLY A 159 3.01 17.08 -6.12
CA GLY A 159 3.13 18.52 -5.90
C GLY A 159 4.56 19.01 -5.65
N SER A 160 4.91 20.15 -6.24
CA SER A 160 6.26 20.73 -6.18
C SER A 160 6.44 21.70 -5.03
N ILE A 161 5.41 22.47 -4.65
CA ILE A 161 5.49 23.54 -3.65
C ILE A 161 4.93 23.10 -2.30
N VAL A 162 3.82 22.40 -2.30
CA VAL A 162 3.15 21.90 -1.10
C VAL A 162 3.12 20.38 -1.17
N ASN A 163 4.17 19.70 -0.96
CA ASN A 163 4.24 18.24 -1.03
C ASN A 163 3.08 17.55 -0.22
N PRO A 164 1.86 17.43 -0.78
CA PRO A 164 0.72 16.90 -0.06
C PRO A 164 0.78 15.38 0.12
N PHE A 165 1.57 14.71 -0.72
CA PHE A 165 1.69 13.26 -0.70
C PHE A 165 3.08 12.84 -1.19
N ASN A 166 3.69 11.89 -0.51
CA ASN A 166 4.81 11.11 -1.02
C ASN A 166 4.69 9.66 -0.58
N ARG A 167 5.16 8.78 -1.44
CA ARG A 167 5.20 7.33 -1.23
C ARG A 167 6.57 6.84 -1.66
N HIS A 168 7.17 6.00 -0.85
CA HIS A 168 8.41 5.30 -1.16
C HIS A 168 8.19 3.81 -0.92
N ASN A 169 8.30 3.02 -1.95
CA ASN A 169 8.16 1.57 -1.94
C ASN A 169 9.49 0.91 -2.15
N ALA A 170 9.69 -0.23 -1.53
CA ALA A 170 10.78 -1.13 -1.85
C ALA A 170 10.30 -2.58 -1.76
N TYR A 171 10.88 -3.41 -2.57
CA TYR A 171 10.53 -4.82 -2.75
C TYR A 171 11.76 -5.65 -2.47
N PHE A 172 11.59 -6.62 -1.60
CA PHE A 172 12.65 -7.48 -1.14
C PHE A 172 12.23 -8.94 -1.20
N SER A 173 13.18 -9.83 -1.30
CA SER A 173 12.99 -11.24 -0.98
C SER A 173 13.03 -11.43 0.54
N PHE A 174 12.26 -12.38 1.05
CA PHE A 174 12.37 -12.78 2.44
C PHE A 174 12.38 -14.30 2.60
N ASP A 175 12.98 -14.73 3.71
CA ASP A 175 12.97 -16.12 4.21
C ASP A 175 12.86 -16.09 5.73
N GLY A 176 12.20 -17.08 6.32
CA GLY A 176 12.06 -17.17 7.77
C GLY A 176 10.83 -17.94 8.22
N LYS A 177 10.28 -17.54 9.36
CA LYS A 177 9.08 -18.14 9.92
C LYS A 177 8.02 -17.10 10.17
N ILE A 178 6.78 -17.39 9.76
CA ILE A 178 5.59 -16.62 10.09
C ILE A 178 4.65 -17.54 10.88
N LYS A 179 4.33 -17.17 12.12
CA LYS A 179 3.54 -17.99 13.05
C LYS A 179 4.10 -19.41 13.19
N GLY A 180 5.44 -19.53 13.31
CA GLY A 180 6.14 -20.79 13.40
C GLY A 180 6.27 -21.59 12.10
N VAL A 181 5.56 -21.21 11.03
CA VAL A 181 5.59 -21.87 9.72
C VAL A 181 6.75 -21.31 8.89
N GLN A 182 7.57 -22.19 8.29
CA GLN A 182 8.61 -21.78 7.36
C GLN A 182 7.97 -21.12 6.16
N SER A 183 8.42 -19.91 5.82
CA SER A 183 7.84 -19.05 4.80
C SER A 183 8.94 -18.33 4.04
N LYS A 184 8.71 -18.16 2.74
CA LYS A 184 9.59 -17.39 1.85
C LYS A 184 8.74 -16.67 0.81
N GLY A 185 9.21 -15.55 0.30
CA GLY A 185 8.46 -14.82 -0.74
C GLY A 185 8.89 -13.37 -0.84
N ILE A 186 7.91 -12.50 -1.06
CA ILE A 186 8.11 -11.06 -1.27
C ILE A 186 7.76 -10.29 -0.01
N ALA A 187 8.67 -9.41 0.40
CA ALA A 187 8.43 -8.36 1.39
C ALA A 187 8.25 -7.04 0.66
N PHE A 188 7.02 -6.55 0.60
CA PHE A 188 6.68 -5.21 0.14
C PHE A 188 6.71 -4.26 1.31
N ILE A 189 7.59 -3.25 1.26
CA ILE A 189 7.78 -2.29 2.35
C ILE A 189 7.56 -0.88 1.80
N GLN A 190 6.72 -0.12 2.50
CA GLN A 190 6.29 1.19 2.02
C GLN A 190 6.33 2.22 3.14
N LYS A 191 6.77 3.45 2.82
CA LYS A 191 6.48 4.64 3.61
C LYS A 191 5.58 5.57 2.82
N VAL A 192 4.54 6.05 3.46
CA VAL A 192 3.65 7.08 2.91
C VAL A 192 3.58 8.26 3.88
N ALA A 193 3.73 9.46 3.34
CA ALA A 193 3.48 10.69 4.07
C ALA A 193 2.42 11.52 3.35
N ILE A 194 1.35 11.86 4.08
CA ILE A 194 0.20 12.61 3.58
C ILE A 194 0.08 13.89 4.40
N ASN A 195 0.19 15.07 3.76
CA ASN A 195 0.08 16.39 4.36
C ASN A 195 -1.27 17.05 4.10
N MET A 196 -2.33 16.26 3.99
CA MET A 196 -3.70 16.67 3.73
C MET A 196 -4.67 15.71 4.41
N PRO A 197 -5.96 16.05 4.59
CA PRO A 197 -6.96 15.07 4.99
C PRO A 197 -6.96 13.86 4.07
N PHE A 198 -7.25 12.69 4.61
CA PHE A 198 -7.36 11.49 3.81
C PHE A 198 -8.39 11.69 2.68
N ILE A 199 -7.97 11.44 1.47
CA ILE A 199 -8.87 11.28 0.32
C ILE A 199 -9.24 9.80 0.29
N PRO A 200 -10.52 9.42 0.28
CA PRO A 200 -10.92 8.02 0.08
C PRO A 200 -10.29 7.42 -1.16
N TRP A 201 -9.92 6.15 -1.12
CA TRP A 201 -9.28 5.48 -2.25
C TRP A 201 -9.68 4.02 -2.37
N ARG A 202 -9.44 3.48 -3.55
CA ARG A 202 -9.23 2.06 -3.81
C ARG A 202 -7.82 1.86 -4.29
N TRP A 203 -7.17 0.88 -3.77
CA TRP A 203 -5.82 0.49 -4.16
C TRP A 203 -5.70 -1.02 -4.12
N GLY A 204 -4.78 -1.57 -4.87
CA GLY A 204 -4.42 -2.95 -4.74
C GLY A 204 -3.16 -3.28 -5.50
N ARG A 205 -2.53 -4.37 -5.06
CA ARG A 205 -1.31 -4.87 -5.65
C ARG A 205 -1.32 -6.39 -5.67
N ALA A 206 -1.01 -6.95 -6.82
CA ALA A 206 -0.76 -8.37 -6.99
C ALA A 206 0.72 -8.60 -7.26
N PHE A 207 1.25 -9.63 -6.63
CA PHE A 207 2.59 -10.17 -6.85
C PHE A 207 2.46 -11.55 -7.46
N PHE A 208 3.25 -11.83 -8.48
CA PHE A 208 3.26 -13.09 -9.20
C PHE A 208 4.58 -13.82 -9.02
N GLU A 209 4.55 -15.14 -9.18
CA GLU A 209 5.69 -16.03 -8.96
C GLU A 209 6.87 -15.75 -9.89
N ASN A 210 6.60 -15.20 -11.08
CA ASN A 210 7.60 -14.79 -12.07
C ASN A 210 8.09 -13.34 -11.90
N ASP A 211 7.91 -12.74 -10.68
CA ASP A 211 8.28 -11.37 -10.34
C ASP A 211 7.44 -10.27 -11.03
N ALA A 212 6.43 -10.66 -11.84
CA ALA A 212 5.50 -9.69 -12.38
C ALA A 212 4.67 -9.03 -11.25
N GLN A 213 4.23 -7.80 -11.49
CA GLN A 213 3.47 -7.00 -10.54
C GLN A 213 2.31 -6.30 -11.23
N LEU A 214 1.16 -6.28 -10.58
CA LEU A 214 0.01 -5.46 -10.95
C LEU A 214 -0.24 -4.46 -9.83
N ASP A 215 -0.40 -3.18 -10.18
CA ASP A 215 -0.76 -2.13 -9.22
C ASP A 215 -1.91 -1.31 -9.78
N PHE A 216 -2.88 -0.99 -8.94
CA PHE A 216 -3.96 -0.09 -9.30
C PHE A 216 -4.27 0.89 -8.17
N TYR A 217 -4.70 2.10 -8.54
CA TYR A 217 -5.10 3.14 -7.61
C TYR A 217 -6.24 3.99 -8.18
N GLU A 218 -7.26 4.22 -7.38
CA GLU A 218 -8.39 5.09 -7.68
C GLU A 218 -8.70 5.99 -6.49
N PRO A 219 -8.40 7.30 -6.53
CA PRO A 219 -8.87 8.24 -5.54
C PRO A 219 -10.38 8.43 -5.69
N ARG A 220 -11.13 8.23 -4.60
CA ARG A 220 -12.60 8.39 -4.55
C ARG A 220 -12.96 9.81 -4.14
N ALA A 221 -12.47 10.81 -4.88
CA ALA A 221 -12.76 12.21 -4.65
C ALA A 221 -14.01 12.67 -5.43
N LEU A 222 -14.58 13.81 -5.02
CA LEU A 222 -15.70 14.45 -5.72
C LEU A 222 -15.35 14.86 -7.16
N VAL A 223 -14.08 15.12 -7.43
CA VAL A 223 -13.55 15.35 -8.77
C VAL A 223 -12.78 14.10 -9.16
N PRO A 224 -13.03 13.51 -10.34
CA PRO A 224 -12.24 12.39 -10.80
C PRO A 224 -10.80 12.85 -10.95
N LEU A 225 -9.98 12.49 -9.97
CA LEU A 225 -8.55 12.58 -10.05
C LEU A 225 -8.05 11.44 -10.96
N PHE A 226 -6.79 11.30 -11.11
CA PHE A 226 -6.23 10.24 -11.95
C PHE A 226 -6.54 8.84 -11.40
N LYS A 227 -6.81 7.88 -12.27
CA LYS A 227 -6.75 6.45 -11.99
C LYS A 227 -5.45 5.91 -12.54
N SER A 228 -4.88 4.97 -11.84
CA SER A 228 -3.67 4.27 -12.27
C SER A 228 -3.95 2.78 -12.29
N LEU A 229 -3.61 2.15 -13.38
CA LEU A 229 -3.59 0.69 -13.54
C LEU A 229 -2.34 0.35 -14.34
N ASN A 230 -1.40 -0.32 -13.71
CA ASN A 230 -0.15 -0.68 -14.35
C ASN A 230 0.19 -2.14 -14.10
N PHE A 231 0.92 -2.71 -15.04
CA PHE A 231 1.44 -4.06 -14.97
C PHE A 231 2.92 -4.01 -15.35
N LYS A 232 3.75 -4.55 -14.48
CA LYS A 232 5.19 -4.66 -14.67
C LYS A 232 5.53 -6.14 -14.87
N ILE A 233 6.29 -6.43 -15.90
CA ILE A 233 6.87 -7.76 -16.16
C ILE A 233 8.25 -7.57 -16.77
N ASP A 234 9.22 -8.29 -16.29
CA ASP A 234 10.64 -8.06 -16.61
C ASP A 234 11.00 -6.58 -16.36
N ASP A 235 11.58 -5.91 -17.33
CA ASP A 235 11.90 -4.47 -17.26
C ASP A 235 10.82 -3.56 -17.91
N GLU A 236 9.70 -4.15 -18.36
CA GLU A 236 8.64 -3.42 -19.03
C GLU A 236 7.52 -3.03 -18.09
N ILE A 237 7.01 -1.80 -18.22
CA ILE A 237 5.84 -1.30 -17.49
C ILE A 237 4.76 -0.88 -18.48
N TYR A 238 3.62 -1.54 -18.39
CA TYR A 238 2.41 -1.25 -19.18
C TYR A 238 1.47 -0.36 -18.35
N TRP A 239 1.15 0.82 -18.87
CA TRP A 239 0.25 1.77 -18.22
C TRP A 239 -1.12 1.75 -18.89
N PHE A 240 -2.11 1.10 -18.26
CA PHE A 240 -3.47 0.91 -18.77
C PHE A 240 -4.42 2.03 -18.33
N ASN A 241 -3.97 3.27 -18.36
CA ASN A 241 -4.70 4.41 -17.79
C ASN A 241 -5.83 4.93 -18.68
N LYS A 242 -5.85 4.56 -19.99
CA LYS A 242 -6.92 4.94 -20.89
C LYS A 242 -8.13 4.05 -20.65
N ASN A 243 -9.29 4.68 -20.40
CA ASN A 243 -10.54 4.00 -20.06
C ASN A 243 -10.41 3.02 -18.86
N ALA A 244 -9.48 3.32 -17.94
CA ALA A 244 -9.28 2.47 -16.77
C ALA A 244 -10.55 2.40 -15.92
N THR A 245 -10.98 1.19 -15.60
CA THR A 245 -12.05 0.92 -14.65
C THR A 245 -11.55 0.05 -13.50
N ILE A 246 -11.96 0.41 -12.29
CA ILE A 246 -11.70 -0.32 -11.06
C ILE A 246 -13.05 -0.49 -10.39
N ALA A 247 -13.65 -1.65 -10.53
CA ALA A 247 -14.95 -1.99 -9.96
C ALA A 247 -14.78 -3.00 -8.83
N MET A 248 -15.56 -2.84 -7.78
CA MET A 248 -15.67 -3.77 -6.66
C MET A 248 -17.13 -4.19 -6.56
N GLU A 249 -17.38 -5.49 -6.63
CA GLU A 249 -18.72 -6.11 -6.73
C GLU A 249 -18.87 -7.18 -5.65
N GLY A 250 -20.13 -7.54 -5.33
CA GLY A 250 -20.44 -8.63 -4.40
C GLY A 250 -20.53 -8.19 -2.94
N GLU A 251 -20.27 -9.11 -2.04
CA GLU A 251 -20.37 -8.90 -0.59
C GLU A 251 -19.17 -8.09 -0.06
N VAL A 252 -19.42 -7.28 0.97
CA VAL A 252 -18.37 -6.41 1.57
C VAL A 252 -17.21 -7.21 2.13
N GLU A 253 -17.47 -8.41 2.67
CA GLU A 253 -16.47 -9.27 3.29
C GLU A 253 -15.62 -10.04 2.26
N ARG A 254 -16.15 -10.26 1.05
CA ARG A 254 -15.51 -11.03 -0.02
C ARG A 254 -15.80 -10.44 -1.39
N PRO A 255 -15.39 -9.20 -1.66
CA PRO A 255 -15.67 -8.59 -2.95
C PRO A 255 -14.86 -9.23 -4.07
N VAL A 256 -15.39 -9.07 -5.28
CA VAL A 256 -14.70 -9.35 -6.52
C VAL A 256 -14.29 -8.01 -7.14
N TRP A 257 -13.03 -7.89 -7.46
CA TRP A 257 -12.49 -6.73 -8.15
C TRP A 257 -12.37 -7.02 -9.64
N ARG A 258 -12.86 -6.09 -10.44
CA ARG A 258 -12.71 -6.14 -11.91
C ARG A 258 -11.94 -4.92 -12.37
N LEU A 259 -10.85 -5.17 -13.04
CA LEU A 259 -9.98 -4.13 -13.56
C LEU A 259 -9.90 -4.27 -15.07
N CYS A 260 -10.04 -3.19 -15.78
CA CYS A 260 -9.72 -3.15 -17.21
C CYS A 260 -9.19 -1.78 -17.60
N GLY A 261 -8.45 -1.74 -18.70
CA GLY A 261 -7.88 -0.51 -19.22
C GLY A 261 -7.13 -0.78 -20.52
N VAL A 262 -6.68 0.31 -21.13
CA VAL A 262 -5.96 0.27 -22.40
C VAL A 262 -4.73 1.17 -22.27
N THR A 263 -3.59 0.74 -22.81
CA THR A 263 -2.39 1.58 -22.91
C THR A 263 -2.54 2.58 -24.06
N ARG A 264 -1.59 3.48 -24.19
CA ARG A 264 -1.51 4.39 -25.37
C ARG A 264 -1.21 3.64 -26.67
N ASN A 265 -0.51 2.52 -26.57
CA ASN A 265 -0.09 1.72 -27.72
C ASN A 265 -1.12 0.67 -28.14
N GLY A 266 -2.28 0.63 -27.47
CA GLY A 266 -3.39 -0.25 -27.78
C GLY A 266 -3.37 -1.61 -27.09
N GLU A 267 -2.44 -1.86 -26.17
CA GLU A 267 -2.53 -3.04 -25.31
C GLU A 267 -3.72 -2.91 -24.36
N GLU A 268 -4.50 -3.97 -24.22
CA GLU A 268 -5.69 -4.06 -23.37
C GLU A 268 -5.43 -5.02 -22.21
N ILE A 269 -5.86 -4.66 -21.01
CA ILE A 269 -5.84 -5.55 -19.84
C ILE A 269 -7.24 -5.79 -19.31
N GLU A 270 -7.50 -7.02 -18.89
CA GLU A 270 -8.65 -7.45 -18.10
C GLU A 270 -8.17 -8.32 -16.95
N VAL A 271 -8.58 -7.97 -15.72
CA VAL A 271 -8.21 -8.70 -14.51
C VAL A 271 -9.44 -8.91 -13.63
N ARG A 272 -9.53 -10.10 -13.04
CA ARG A 272 -10.44 -10.42 -11.95
C ARG A 272 -9.65 -10.86 -10.73
N ILE A 273 -9.94 -10.20 -9.59
CA ILE A 273 -9.35 -10.52 -8.29
C ILE A 273 -10.46 -10.88 -7.33
N GLU A 274 -10.33 -11.99 -6.62
CA GLU A 274 -11.29 -12.46 -5.64
C GLU A 274 -10.72 -12.35 -4.24
N SER A 275 -11.42 -11.62 -3.37
CA SER A 275 -11.04 -11.48 -1.97
C SER A 275 -11.52 -12.70 -1.18
N TYR A 276 -10.64 -13.29 -0.39
CA TYR A 276 -10.96 -14.46 0.45
C TYR A 276 -11.00 -14.14 1.94
N ALA A 277 -10.50 -12.95 2.34
CA ALA A 277 -10.57 -12.46 3.71
C ALA A 277 -10.78 -10.94 3.73
N HIS A 278 -11.16 -10.41 4.89
CA HIS A 278 -11.41 -8.99 5.10
C HIS A 278 -10.95 -8.56 6.48
N VAL A 279 -10.20 -7.46 6.53
CA VAL A 279 -9.82 -6.76 7.76
C VAL A 279 -10.31 -5.32 7.65
N CYS A 280 -11.06 -4.85 8.64
CA CYS A 280 -11.46 -3.45 8.72
C CYS A 280 -10.74 -2.76 9.86
N GLN A 281 -9.97 -1.72 9.57
CA GLN A 281 -9.42 -0.80 10.55
C GLN A 281 -10.28 0.45 10.59
N ILE A 282 -10.74 0.79 11.79
CA ILE A 282 -11.62 1.94 12.01
C ILE A 282 -10.80 3.04 12.65
N PHE A 283 -10.59 4.13 11.91
CA PHE A 283 -9.90 5.32 12.39
C PHE A 283 -10.95 6.36 12.81
N GLU A 284 -10.94 6.74 14.07
CA GLU A 284 -11.94 7.65 14.62
C GLU A 284 -11.31 8.88 15.25
N THR A 285 -11.95 10.01 15.01
CA THR A 285 -11.77 11.26 15.75
C THR A 285 -13.13 11.70 16.28
N GLN A 286 -13.18 12.79 17.05
CA GLN A 286 -14.47 13.38 17.47
C GLN A 286 -15.38 13.74 16.28
N ARG A 287 -14.82 14.03 15.10
CA ARG A 287 -15.52 14.59 13.93
C ARG A 287 -15.63 13.66 12.75
N SER A 288 -14.88 12.56 12.72
CA SER A 288 -14.85 11.70 11.56
C SER A 288 -14.64 10.23 11.92
N ARG A 289 -15.20 9.37 11.11
CA ARG A 289 -14.96 7.93 11.14
C ARG A 289 -14.55 7.49 9.74
N PHE A 290 -13.34 7.00 9.62
CA PHE A 290 -12.75 6.51 8.39
C PHE A 290 -12.59 5.00 8.49
N LEU A 291 -13.10 4.28 7.51
CA LEU A 291 -12.97 2.84 7.38
C LEU A 291 -11.86 2.54 6.38
N TYR A 292 -10.93 1.75 6.80
CA TYR A 292 -9.83 1.26 5.99
C TYR A 292 -9.94 -0.25 5.91
N ASN A 293 -10.43 -0.72 4.77
CA ASN A 293 -10.67 -2.13 4.53
C ASN A 293 -9.50 -2.70 3.73
N GLU A 294 -8.96 -3.79 4.22
CA GLU A 294 -7.91 -4.59 3.62
C GLU A 294 -8.50 -5.94 3.21
N TYR A 295 -8.18 -6.35 2.01
CA TYR A 295 -8.71 -7.57 1.42
C TYR A 295 -7.56 -8.46 0.93
N PRO A 296 -7.13 -9.44 1.73
CA PRO A 296 -6.34 -10.56 1.21
C PRO A 296 -7.09 -11.23 0.06
N SER A 297 -6.44 -11.36 -1.08
CA SER A 297 -7.08 -11.69 -2.35
C SER A 297 -6.18 -12.52 -3.24
N LYS A 298 -6.75 -13.07 -4.32
CA LYS A 298 -6.03 -13.70 -5.43
C LYS A 298 -6.55 -13.20 -6.76
N ALA A 299 -5.65 -12.96 -7.71
CA ALA A 299 -6.04 -12.83 -9.10
C ALA A 299 -6.48 -14.21 -9.61
N THR A 300 -7.71 -14.29 -10.10
CA THR A 300 -8.32 -15.53 -10.64
C THR A 300 -8.44 -15.48 -12.16
N PHE A 301 -8.21 -14.31 -12.74
CA PHE A 301 -8.13 -14.10 -14.18
C PHE A 301 -7.24 -12.89 -14.46
N LEU A 302 -6.35 -13.03 -15.44
CA LEU A 302 -5.61 -11.94 -16.03
C LEU A 302 -5.40 -12.24 -17.52
N LYS A 303 -5.64 -11.25 -18.35
CA LYS A 303 -5.35 -11.32 -19.77
C LYS A 303 -4.90 -9.96 -20.29
N ILE A 304 -3.78 -9.95 -20.99
CA ILE A 304 -3.27 -8.78 -21.72
C ILE A 304 -3.26 -9.13 -23.21
N ARG A 305 -3.81 -8.23 -24.03
CA ARG A 305 -3.93 -8.41 -25.49
C ARG A 305 -3.41 -7.19 -26.22
N LYS A 306 -2.99 -7.40 -27.46
CA LYS A 306 -2.69 -6.34 -28.44
C LYS A 306 -3.19 -6.77 -29.81
N ASP A 307 -3.94 -5.93 -30.50
CA ASP A 307 -4.48 -6.17 -31.86
C ASP A 307 -5.20 -7.54 -31.98
N GLY A 308 -5.87 -7.98 -30.90
CA GLY A 308 -6.56 -9.25 -30.81
C GLY A 308 -5.69 -10.46 -30.40
N GLU A 309 -4.38 -10.34 -30.43
CA GLU A 309 -3.45 -11.38 -29.96
C GLU A 309 -3.23 -11.30 -28.46
N THR A 310 -3.13 -12.46 -27.80
CA THR A 310 -2.84 -12.57 -26.37
C THR A 310 -1.34 -12.45 -26.15
N LEU A 311 -0.93 -11.48 -25.32
CA LEU A 311 0.46 -11.29 -24.91
C LEU A 311 0.76 -12.06 -23.62
N TYR A 312 -0.12 -11.95 -22.62
CA TYR A 312 0.04 -12.58 -21.31
C TYR A 312 -1.29 -13.06 -20.77
N THR A 313 -1.28 -14.16 -20.06
CA THR A 313 -2.38 -14.72 -19.28
C THR A 313 -1.95 -14.96 -17.84
N LEU A 314 -2.89 -15.28 -16.96
CA LEU A 314 -2.57 -15.64 -15.58
C LEU A 314 -1.66 -16.88 -15.48
N ASP A 315 -1.83 -17.85 -16.41
CA ASP A 315 -1.02 -19.08 -16.43
C ASP A 315 0.47 -18.79 -16.73
N ASP A 316 0.76 -17.74 -17.50
CA ASP A 316 2.12 -17.32 -17.80
C ASP A 316 2.83 -16.67 -16.60
N LEU A 317 2.08 -16.23 -15.60
CA LEU A 317 2.57 -15.51 -14.42
C LEU A 317 2.77 -16.40 -13.20
N GLY A 318 2.19 -17.59 -13.20
CA GLY A 318 2.26 -18.55 -12.10
C GLY A 318 1.34 -18.20 -10.92
N ARG A 319 1.70 -18.65 -9.73
CA ARG A 319 0.95 -18.36 -8.50
C ARG A 319 1.00 -16.88 -8.16
N ASN A 320 0.00 -16.42 -7.43
CA ASN A 320 -0.05 -15.01 -7.05
C ASN A 320 -0.64 -14.83 -5.64
N ALA A 321 -0.33 -13.68 -5.06
CA ALA A 321 -1.06 -13.15 -3.92
C ALA A 321 -1.32 -11.67 -4.14
N THR A 322 -2.51 -11.26 -3.75
CA THR A 322 -2.99 -9.91 -3.97
C THR A 322 -3.49 -9.33 -2.66
N ASN A 323 -3.21 -8.07 -2.43
CA ASN A 323 -3.85 -7.27 -1.39
C ASN A 323 -4.58 -6.11 -2.03
N CYS A 324 -5.85 -5.92 -1.66
CA CYS A 324 -6.70 -4.83 -2.13
C CYS A 324 -7.20 -3.99 -0.96
N GLU A 325 -7.41 -2.70 -1.20
CA GLU A 325 -7.91 -1.74 -0.21
C GLU A 325 -9.14 -0.99 -0.73
N ASP A 326 -10.13 -0.79 0.15
CA ASP A 326 -11.22 0.18 -0.06
C ASP A 326 -11.34 1.05 1.19
N ALA A 327 -10.93 2.30 1.07
CA ALA A 327 -10.83 3.22 2.18
C ALA A 327 -11.76 4.42 1.99
N TYR A 328 -12.63 4.69 2.99
CA TYR A 328 -13.62 5.74 2.86
C TYR A 328 -14.13 6.27 4.22
N TYR A 329 -14.73 7.45 4.19
CA TYR A 329 -15.42 7.99 5.36
C TYR A 329 -16.83 7.43 5.46
N SER A 330 -17.14 6.75 6.57
CA SER A 330 -18.49 6.31 6.91
C SER A 330 -19.28 7.40 7.66
N LYS A 331 -18.58 8.36 8.28
CA LYS A 331 -19.17 9.49 8.98
C LYS A 331 -18.23 10.68 8.90
N ILE A 332 -18.76 11.81 8.45
CA ILE A 332 -18.15 13.13 8.61
C ILE A 332 -19.20 13.98 9.32
N LEU A 333 -18.94 14.35 10.56
CA LEU A 333 -19.74 15.36 11.25
C LEU A 333 -19.29 16.71 10.71
N GLY A 334 -19.99 17.16 9.67
CA GLY A 334 -19.86 18.52 9.17
C GLY A 334 -20.64 19.46 10.07
N ASN A 335 -19.93 20.40 10.70
CA ASN A 335 -20.41 21.77 10.72
C ASN A 335 -19.41 22.52 9.84
N ILE A 336 -19.85 22.76 8.60
CA ILE A 336 -19.31 23.85 7.79
C ILE A 336 -19.90 25.14 8.34
#